data_5fad1cd89c12966e0f61ddbaf7451ac8
#
_entry.id   5fad1cd89c12966e0f61ddbaf7451ac8
#
_cell.length_a   1.000
_cell.length_b   1.000
_cell.length_c   1.000
_cell.angle_alpha   90.00
_cell.angle_beta   90.00
_cell.angle_gamma   90.00
#
_symmetry.space_group_name_H-M   'P 1'
#
loop_
_entity.id
_entity.type
_entity.pdbx_description
1 polymer ?
#
loop_
_entity_poly.entity_id
_entity_poly.type
_entity_poly.pdbx_seq_one_letter_code
_entity_poly.pdbx_strand_id
1 'polypeptide(L)' 'MISGIVKFFNADKGFGFIQPDDGSSDAYVHISAVEAAGMRTLDREQRVSYELQQDNRGRNSAVNIQAE' A
#
# COMPACT_ATOMS: atom_id res chain seq x y z
N MET A 1 13.00 -1.65 1.45
CA MET A 1 11.69 -1.54 0.73
C MET A 1 11.14 -2.93 0.46
N ILE A 2 9.86 -3.06 0.54
CA ILE A 2 9.18 -4.34 0.28
C ILE A 2 8.50 -4.22 -1.08
N SER A 3 8.68 -5.21 -1.93
CA SER A 3 7.99 -5.26 -3.21
C SER A 3 6.69 -6.05 -3.08
N GLY A 4 5.65 -5.59 -3.73
CA GLY A 4 4.37 -6.28 -3.69
C GLY A 4 3.48 -5.88 -4.84
N ILE A 5 2.28 -6.46 -4.83
CA ILE A 5 1.27 -6.23 -5.85
C ILE A 5 0.01 -5.71 -5.17
N VAL A 6 -0.58 -4.66 -5.72
CA VAL A 6 -1.83 -4.11 -5.19
C VAL A 6 -2.94 -5.12 -5.41
N LYS A 7 -3.55 -5.60 -4.32
CA LYS A 7 -4.68 -6.51 -4.40
C LYS A 7 -5.95 -5.79 -4.83
N PHE A 8 -6.22 -4.69 -4.17
CA PHE A 8 -7.26 -3.76 -4.59
C PHE A 8 -7.03 -2.42 -3.92
N PHE A 9 -7.62 -1.39 -4.49
CA PHE A 9 -7.60 -0.07 -3.89
C PHE A 9 -8.90 0.64 -4.24
N ASN A 10 -9.55 1.23 -3.22
CA ASN A 10 -10.80 1.95 -3.38
C ASN A 10 -10.55 3.43 -3.05
N ALA A 11 -10.42 4.25 -4.09
CA ALA A 11 -10.15 5.68 -3.90
C ALA A 11 -11.31 6.40 -3.23
N ASP A 12 -12.54 5.93 -3.44
CA ASP A 12 -13.72 6.54 -2.81
C ASP A 12 -13.71 6.35 -1.31
N LYS A 13 -13.33 5.18 -0.84
CA LYS A 13 -13.24 4.89 0.58
C LYS A 13 -11.88 5.25 1.15
N GLY A 14 -10.88 5.42 0.31
CA GLY A 14 -9.57 5.88 0.70
C GLY A 14 -8.66 4.83 1.29
N PHE A 15 -8.81 3.56 0.90
CA PHE A 15 -7.94 2.51 1.41
C PHE A 15 -7.83 1.36 0.42
N GLY A 16 -6.81 0.51 0.64
CA GLY A 16 -6.61 -0.68 -0.14
C GLY A 16 -5.62 -1.61 0.54
N PHE A 17 -5.24 -2.67 -0.15
CA PHE A 17 -4.30 -3.67 0.37
C PHE A 17 -3.28 -4.03 -0.68
N ILE A 18 -2.04 -4.23 -0.24
CA ILE A 18 -0.93 -4.66 -1.07
C ILE A 18 -0.47 -6.03 -0.57
N GLN A 19 -0.34 -6.97 -1.48
CA GLN A 19 0.16 -8.30 -1.15
C GLN A 19 1.68 -8.34 -1.36
N PRO A 20 2.48 -8.56 -0.29
CA PRO A 20 3.93 -8.64 -0.44
C PRO A 20 4.33 -9.86 -1.27
N ASP A 21 5.43 -9.72 -2.02
CA ASP A 21 5.93 -10.81 -2.86
C ASP A 21 6.36 -12.03 -2.05
N ASP A 22 6.74 -11.84 -0.79
CA ASP A 22 7.22 -12.93 0.06
C ASP A 22 6.09 -13.76 0.69
N GLY A 23 4.84 -13.44 0.39
CA GLY A 23 3.70 -14.18 0.92
C GLY A 23 3.29 -13.80 2.33
N SER A 24 3.86 -12.74 2.88
CA SER A 24 3.47 -12.23 4.20
C SER A 24 2.04 -11.68 4.17
N SER A 25 1.54 -11.29 5.35
CA SER A 25 0.21 -10.70 5.45
C SER A 25 0.10 -9.44 4.61
N ASP A 26 -1.11 -9.20 4.07
CA ASP A 26 -1.36 -8.03 3.26
C ASP A 26 -1.08 -6.75 4.04
N ALA A 27 -0.52 -5.76 3.37
CA ALA A 27 -0.27 -4.46 3.97
C ALA A 27 -1.44 -3.53 3.67
N TYR A 28 -1.95 -2.87 4.71
CA TYR A 28 -2.99 -1.86 4.57
C TYR A 28 -2.38 -0.59 3.98
N VAL A 29 -3.06 0.04 3.04
CA VAL A 29 -2.63 1.32 2.49
C VAL A 29 -3.78 2.31 2.52
N HIS A 30 -3.52 3.50 3.08
CA HIS A 30 -4.48 4.58 3.12
C HIS A 30 -4.20 5.57 2.00
N ILE A 31 -5.23 6.25 1.53
CA ILE A 31 -5.09 7.18 0.41
C ILE A 31 -4.08 8.28 0.71
N SER A 32 -3.94 8.65 1.97
CA SER A 32 -2.96 9.68 2.34
C SER A 32 -1.52 9.24 2.00
N ALA A 33 -1.21 7.95 2.12
CA ALA A 33 0.09 7.44 1.74
C ALA A 33 0.28 7.45 0.23
N VAL A 34 -0.79 7.20 -0.51
CA VAL A 34 -0.76 7.26 -1.98
C VAL A 34 -0.52 8.70 -2.44
N GLU A 35 -1.23 9.63 -1.83
CA GLU A 35 -1.08 11.05 -2.16
C GLU A 35 0.30 11.58 -1.78
N ALA A 36 0.83 11.13 -0.66
CA ALA A 36 2.17 11.52 -0.23
C ALA A 36 3.24 11.03 -1.20
N ALA A 37 2.96 9.94 -1.92
CA ALA A 37 3.85 9.41 -2.94
C ALA A 37 3.69 10.10 -4.30
N GLY A 38 2.80 11.09 -4.39
CA GLY A 38 2.56 11.82 -5.63
C GLY A 38 1.59 11.13 -6.57
N MET A 39 0.85 10.13 -6.07
CA MET A 39 -0.13 9.39 -6.87
C MET A 39 -1.54 9.72 -6.42
N ARG A 40 -2.53 9.45 -7.26
CA ARG A 40 -3.93 9.67 -6.91
C ARG A 40 -4.64 8.40 -6.51
N THR A 41 -4.20 7.29 -7.07
CA THR A 41 -4.83 5.99 -6.83
C THR A 41 -3.82 4.90 -7.16
N LEU A 42 -4.16 3.68 -6.79
CA LEU A 42 -3.39 2.50 -7.18
C LEU A 42 -4.27 1.59 -8.00
N ASP A 43 -3.72 1.06 -9.08
CA ASP A 43 -4.45 0.13 -9.94
C ASP A 43 -4.35 -1.28 -9.37
N ARG A 44 -5.37 -2.07 -9.63
CA ARG A 44 -5.35 -3.48 -9.26
C ARG A 44 -4.20 -4.18 -9.97
N GLU A 45 -3.47 -5.01 -9.23
CA GLU A 45 -2.32 -5.77 -9.73
C GLU A 45 -1.12 -4.91 -10.12
N GLN A 46 -1.13 -3.64 -9.73
CA GLN A 46 0.02 -2.76 -9.94
C GLN A 46 1.16 -3.19 -9.02
N ARG A 47 2.38 -3.24 -9.57
CA ARG A 47 3.56 -3.53 -8.74
C ARG A 47 4.05 -2.26 -8.09
N VAL A 48 4.31 -2.35 -6.79
CA VAL A 48 4.79 -1.21 -6.01
C VAL A 48 5.86 -1.66 -5.03
N SER A 49 6.68 -0.72 -4.61
CA SER A 49 7.58 -0.89 -3.46
C SER A 49 7.07 0.00 -2.34
N TYR A 50 7.24 -0.44 -1.11
CA TYR A 50 6.75 0.32 0.03
C TYR A 50 7.52 -0.08 1.29
N GLU A 51 7.31 0.70 2.35
CA GLU A 51 7.80 0.37 3.68
C GLU A 51 6.61 0.12 4.59
N LEU A 52 6.80 -0.72 5.61
CA LEU A 52 5.76 -0.97 6.59
C LEU A 52 5.97 -0.09 7.80
N GLN A 53 4.88 0.51 8.28
CA GLN A 53 4.88 1.30 9.49
C GLN A 53 3.72 0.82 10.35
N GLN A 54 4.00 0.52 11.62
CA GLN A 54 2.96 0.10 12.55
C GLN A 54 2.26 1.35 13.10
N ASP A 55 0.94 1.35 13.04
CA ASP A 55 0.16 2.47 13.58
C ASP A 55 -0.10 2.27 15.08
N ASN A 56 -0.86 3.20 15.68
CA ASN A 56 -1.14 3.18 17.12
C ASN A 56 -1.95 1.96 17.56
N ARG A 57 -2.61 1.31 16.61
CA ARG A 57 -3.42 0.12 16.89
C ARG A 57 -2.68 -1.17 16.61
N GLY A 58 -1.40 -1.08 16.25
CA GLY A 58 -0.60 -2.24 15.90
C GLY A 58 -0.81 -2.75 14.50
N ARG A 59 -1.52 -2.01 13.66
CA ARG A 59 -1.76 -2.40 12.28
C ARG A 59 -0.59 -1.99 11.40
N ASN A 60 -0.15 -2.88 10.51
CA ASN A 60 0.89 -2.57 9.56
C ASN A 60 0.31 -1.80 8.38
N SER A 61 0.86 -0.62 8.12
CA SER A 61 0.44 0.23 7.02
C SER A 61 1.58 0.43 6.04
N ALA A 62 1.26 0.47 4.75
CA ALA A 62 2.24 0.75 3.71
C ALA A 62 2.46 2.27 3.64
N VAL A 63 3.72 2.67 3.65
CA VAL A 63 4.12 4.08 3.53
C VAL A 63 5.27 4.17 2.54
N ASN A 64 5.57 5.39 2.10
CA ASN A 64 6.66 5.64 1.15
C ASN A 64 6.52 4.77 -0.11
N ILE A 65 5.31 4.75 -0.66
CA ILE A 65 4.97 3.90 -1.80
C ILE A 65 5.63 4.44 -3.06
N GLN A 66 6.22 3.54 -3.83
CA GLN A 66 6.82 3.87 -5.13
C GLN A 66 6.32 2.89 -6.18
N ALA A 67 5.94 3.40 -7.34
CA ALA A 67 5.57 2.55 -8.47
C ALA A 67 6.82 1.85 -9.00
N GLU A 68 6.69 0.57 -9.30
CA GLU A 68 7.78 -0.20 -9.89
C GLU A 68 7.65 -0.30 -11.41
#